data_36dc07066a9978ef15a43c5e31e3f4ea
#
_entry.id   36dc07066a9978ef15a43c5e31e3f4ea
#
_cell.length_a   1.000
_cell.length_b   1.000
_cell.length_c   1.000
_cell.angle_alpha   90.00
_cell.angle_beta   90.00
_cell.angle_gamma   90.00
#
_symmetry.space_group_name_H-M   'P 1'
#
loop_
_entity.id
_entity.type
_entity.pdbx_description
1 polymer ?
#
loop_
_entity_poly.entity_id
_entity_poly.type
_entity_poly.pdbx_seq_one_letter_code
_entity_poly.pdbx_strand_id
1 'polypeptide(L)'
;NKIKEAIKGKEVLNFFDYAYKRCEKLKGNLAVSSHRAYYGCIKKFEDYLGTRDIYFDDITVSVLMDYISDLSNVQKNSNTTQRQKIIILAIMFKEAIKEDIIPAHMYPFSKIKLTRNSSSRSFLSKEQIQSLLNLNFAPGSISEIARDMFVFSIYAGGLRFSDVVDLQHQHFNVEESRIKKVIRKTSGLHQFKMGTVALNILAKYQKENALE
;
A
#
# COMPACT_ATOMS: atom_id res chain seq x y z
N ASN A 1 4.97 -18.41 32.98
CA ASN A 1 4.01 -17.41 32.52
C ASN A 1 2.70 -17.39 33.31
N LYS A 2 2.17 -18.57 33.75
CA LYS A 2 1.00 -18.64 34.65
C LYS A 2 1.18 -17.85 35.97
N ILE A 3 2.42 -17.62 36.39
CA ILE A 3 2.77 -16.85 37.61
C ILE A 3 2.55 -15.34 37.37
N LYS A 4 2.85 -14.82 36.14
CA LYS A 4 2.56 -13.42 35.77
C LYS A 4 1.03 -13.16 35.67
N GLU A 5 0.26 -14.14 35.18
CA GLU A 5 -1.19 -14.10 35.13
C GLU A 5 -1.84 -14.06 36.52
N ALA A 6 -1.35 -14.88 37.46
CA ALA A 6 -1.86 -14.95 38.81
C ALA A 6 -1.58 -13.69 39.66
N ILE A 7 -0.50 -12.94 39.36
CA ILE A 7 -0.13 -11.72 40.09
C ILE A 7 -0.88 -10.47 39.60
N LYS A 8 -1.33 -10.42 38.35
CA LYS A 8 -1.95 -9.21 37.75
C LYS A 8 -3.48 -9.19 37.71
N GLY A 9 -4.18 -10.28 38.03
CA GLY A 9 -5.65 -10.33 38.09
C GLY A 9 -6.39 -9.96 36.80
N LYS A 10 -5.69 -9.74 35.67
CA LYS A 10 -6.21 -9.58 34.32
C LYS A 10 -5.48 -10.56 33.39
N GLU A 11 -6.22 -11.20 32.50
CA GLU A 11 -5.62 -11.97 31.40
C GLU A 11 -4.59 -11.08 30.67
N VAL A 12 -3.31 -11.44 30.77
CA VAL A 12 -2.26 -10.73 30.03
C VAL A 12 -2.36 -11.21 28.58
N LEU A 13 -2.90 -10.37 27.72
CA LEU A 13 -3.16 -10.72 26.33
C LEU A 13 -1.86 -10.77 25.54
N ASN A 14 -1.62 -11.90 24.85
CA ASN A 14 -0.51 -12.05 23.92
C ASN A 14 -0.65 -11.06 22.75
N PHE A 15 0.44 -10.36 22.42
CA PHE A 15 0.44 -9.34 21.38
C PHE A 15 0.09 -9.92 20.00
N PHE A 16 0.70 -11.05 19.61
CA PHE A 16 0.46 -11.62 18.27
C PHE A 16 -0.93 -12.19 18.13
N ASP A 17 -1.49 -12.81 19.16
CA ASP A 17 -2.87 -13.30 19.14
C ASP A 17 -3.86 -12.15 18.97
N TYR A 18 -3.64 -11.04 19.67
CA TYR A 18 -4.42 -9.83 19.47
C TYR A 18 -4.24 -9.25 18.06
N ALA A 19 -2.99 -9.07 17.62
CA ALA A 19 -2.66 -8.42 16.36
C ALA A 19 -3.24 -9.17 15.16
N TYR A 20 -3.12 -10.50 15.13
CA TYR A 20 -3.70 -11.31 14.06
C TYR A 20 -5.24 -11.30 14.11
N LYS A 21 -5.84 -11.44 15.28
CA LYS A 21 -7.30 -11.34 15.45
C LYS A 21 -7.83 -9.97 14.99
N ARG A 22 -7.11 -8.90 15.34
CA ARG A 22 -7.46 -7.55 14.90
C ARG A 22 -7.31 -7.39 13.38
N CYS A 23 -6.24 -7.92 12.80
CA CYS A 23 -6.01 -7.93 11.37
C CYS A 23 -7.16 -8.62 10.61
N GLU A 24 -7.63 -9.78 11.07
CA GLU A 24 -8.79 -10.46 10.48
C GLU A 24 -10.09 -9.65 10.59
N LYS A 25 -10.35 -8.99 11.73
CA LYS A 25 -11.50 -8.08 11.87
C LYS A 25 -11.45 -6.91 10.88
N LEU A 26 -10.26 -6.45 10.51
CA LEU A 26 -10.08 -5.36 9.55
C LEU A 26 -10.20 -5.79 8.09
N LYS A 27 -10.25 -7.09 7.80
CA LYS A 27 -10.27 -7.64 6.44
C LYS A 27 -11.41 -7.11 5.57
N GLY A 28 -12.59 -6.89 6.16
CA GLY A 28 -13.75 -6.32 5.45
C GLY A 28 -13.68 -4.79 5.24
N ASN A 29 -12.89 -4.09 6.05
CA ASN A 29 -12.84 -2.63 6.08
C ASN A 29 -11.60 -2.06 5.38
N LEU A 30 -10.60 -2.88 5.10
CA LEU A 30 -9.37 -2.48 4.42
C LEU A 30 -9.34 -3.00 2.99
N ALA A 31 -8.68 -2.25 2.11
CA ALA A 31 -8.30 -2.78 0.80
C ALA A 31 -7.42 -4.04 0.99
N VAL A 32 -7.59 -5.03 0.11
CA VAL A 32 -6.86 -6.32 0.16
C VAL A 32 -5.34 -6.12 0.28
N SER A 33 -4.78 -5.15 -0.45
CA SER A 33 -3.35 -4.81 -0.38
C SER A 33 -2.94 -4.27 0.99
N SER A 34 -3.79 -3.46 1.63
CA SER A 34 -3.54 -2.94 2.98
C SER A 34 -3.60 -4.04 4.03
N HIS A 35 -4.62 -4.91 3.97
CA HIS A 35 -4.71 -6.07 4.85
C HIS A 35 -3.47 -6.97 4.74
N ARG A 36 -3.04 -7.28 3.50
CA ARG A 36 -1.83 -8.07 3.25
C ARG A 36 -0.57 -7.40 3.81
N ALA A 37 -0.46 -6.07 3.72
CA ALA A 37 0.66 -5.33 4.29
C ALA A 37 0.68 -5.39 5.82
N TYR A 38 -0.48 -5.28 6.48
CA TYR A 38 -0.61 -5.40 7.93
C TYR A 38 -0.16 -6.78 8.39
N TYR A 39 -0.76 -7.83 7.82
CA TYR A 39 -0.42 -9.21 8.15
C TYR A 39 1.07 -9.50 7.95
N GLY A 40 1.62 -9.11 6.79
CA GLY A 40 3.03 -9.31 6.48
C GLY A 40 3.99 -8.57 7.43
N CYS A 41 3.62 -7.39 7.94
CA CYS A 41 4.43 -6.68 8.92
C CYS A 41 4.41 -7.33 10.29
N ILE A 42 3.24 -7.80 10.75
CA ILE A 42 3.09 -8.54 12.02
C ILE A 42 3.92 -9.82 11.95
N LYS A 43 3.78 -10.59 10.85
CA LYS A 43 4.54 -11.84 10.65
C LYS A 43 6.06 -11.62 10.66
N LYS A 44 6.55 -10.58 9.98
CA LYS A 44 7.99 -10.27 9.98
C LYS A 44 8.52 -9.87 11.34
N PHE A 45 7.71 -9.27 12.19
CA PHE A 45 8.09 -8.95 13.57
C PHE A 45 8.11 -10.21 14.44
N GLU A 46 7.14 -11.12 14.26
CA GLU A 46 7.13 -12.45 14.89
C GLU A 46 8.39 -13.26 14.49
N ASP A 47 8.71 -13.30 13.18
CA ASP A 47 9.88 -14.00 12.67
C ASP A 47 11.20 -13.42 13.24
N TYR A 48 11.28 -12.09 13.41
CA TYR A 48 12.42 -11.43 14.04
C TYR A 48 12.59 -11.81 15.51
N LEU A 49 11.50 -11.87 16.27
CA LEU A 49 11.55 -12.25 17.69
C LEU A 49 11.75 -13.76 17.90
N GLY A 50 11.52 -14.58 16.87
CA GLY A 50 11.68 -16.03 16.92
C GLY A 50 10.68 -16.76 17.81
N THR A 51 9.70 -16.05 18.36
CA THR A 51 8.65 -16.62 19.23
C THR A 51 7.35 -15.85 19.09
N ARG A 52 6.24 -16.56 19.22
CA ARG A 52 4.89 -15.99 19.27
C ARG A 52 4.44 -15.67 20.71
N ASP A 53 5.11 -16.23 21.72
CA ASP A 53 4.77 -16.01 23.14
C ASP A 53 5.35 -14.68 23.64
N ILE A 54 4.78 -13.57 23.12
CA ILE A 54 5.16 -12.19 23.39
C ILE A 54 3.93 -11.42 23.84
N TYR A 55 4.07 -10.71 24.94
CA TYR A 55 3.04 -9.87 25.54
C TYR A 55 3.31 -8.39 25.22
N PHE A 56 2.30 -7.54 25.39
CA PHE A 56 2.44 -6.11 25.12
C PHE A 56 3.52 -5.42 25.94
N ASP A 57 3.76 -5.86 27.18
CA ASP A 57 4.80 -5.32 28.08
C ASP A 57 6.21 -5.80 27.73
N ASP A 58 6.34 -6.89 26.98
CA ASP A 58 7.64 -7.36 26.47
C ASP A 58 8.15 -6.49 25.30
N ILE A 59 7.22 -5.81 24.58
CA ILE A 59 7.57 -4.95 23.44
C ILE A 59 7.97 -3.56 23.96
N THR A 60 9.20 -3.49 24.44
CA THR A 60 9.79 -2.25 24.97
C THR A 60 10.36 -1.35 23.86
N VAL A 61 10.75 -0.12 24.24
CA VAL A 61 11.48 0.79 23.33
C VAL A 61 12.78 0.14 22.84
N SER A 62 13.50 -0.58 23.71
CA SER A 62 14.74 -1.28 23.35
C SER A 62 14.50 -2.33 22.27
N VAL A 63 13.53 -3.22 22.47
CA VAL A 63 13.15 -4.25 21.46
C VAL A 63 12.81 -3.64 20.12
N LEU A 64 12.10 -2.51 20.11
CA LEU A 64 11.76 -1.83 18.87
C LEU A 64 12.95 -1.16 18.18
N MET A 65 13.91 -0.60 18.98
CA MET A 65 15.14 -0.04 18.43
C MET A 65 16.05 -1.12 17.85
N ASP A 66 16.15 -2.29 18.50
CA ASP A 66 16.90 -3.44 18.01
C ASP A 66 16.27 -3.97 16.71
N TYR A 67 14.93 -4.04 16.64
CA TYR A 67 14.24 -4.41 15.40
C TYR A 67 14.48 -3.41 14.28
N ILE A 68 14.46 -2.10 14.55
CA ILE A 68 14.78 -1.05 13.56
C ILE A 68 16.21 -1.21 13.06
N SER A 69 17.16 -1.53 13.97
CA SER A 69 18.55 -1.79 13.61
C SER A 69 18.67 -3.02 12.70
N ASP A 70 17.96 -4.11 13.00
CA ASP A 70 17.90 -5.29 12.14
C ASP A 70 17.32 -4.97 10.75
N LEU A 71 16.20 -4.24 10.71
CA LEU A 71 15.58 -3.80 9.45
C LEU A 71 16.56 -2.98 8.59
N SER A 72 17.41 -2.15 9.21
CA SER A 72 18.39 -1.32 8.54
C SER A 72 19.63 -2.10 8.10
N ASN A 73 20.24 -2.80 9.04
CA ASN A 73 21.60 -3.36 8.89
C ASN A 73 21.59 -4.76 8.27
N VAL A 74 20.63 -5.59 8.63
CA VAL A 74 20.52 -6.97 8.14
C VAL A 74 19.63 -7.03 6.91
N GLN A 75 18.39 -6.52 7.00
CA GLN A 75 17.41 -6.58 5.92
C GLN A 75 17.60 -5.50 4.85
N LYS A 76 18.50 -4.50 5.08
CA LYS A 76 18.80 -3.38 4.17
C LYS A 76 17.55 -2.62 3.70
N ASN A 77 16.55 -2.50 4.56
CA ASN A 77 15.32 -1.77 4.23
C ASN A 77 15.56 -0.25 4.22
N SER A 78 14.92 0.45 3.30
CA SER A 78 14.88 1.92 3.31
C SER A 78 14.17 2.46 4.56
N ASN A 79 14.50 3.69 4.97
CA ASN A 79 13.85 4.35 6.11
C ASN A 79 12.32 4.43 5.96
N THR A 80 11.82 4.59 4.72
CA THR A 80 10.38 4.58 4.44
C THR A 80 9.75 3.22 4.73
N THR A 81 10.42 2.13 4.36
CA THR A 81 9.96 0.77 4.61
C THR A 81 10.00 0.43 6.10
N GLN A 82 11.09 0.80 6.80
CA GLN A 82 11.22 0.64 8.25
C GLN A 82 10.07 1.37 8.97
N ARG A 83 9.87 2.65 8.62
CA ARG A 83 8.80 3.47 9.18
C ARG A 83 7.41 2.85 8.97
N GLN A 84 7.14 2.30 7.80
CA GLN A 84 5.86 1.65 7.51
C GLN A 84 5.62 0.44 8.41
N LYS A 85 6.65 -0.42 8.61
CA LYS A 85 6.57 -1.59 9.49
C LYS A 85 6.29 -1.17 10.93
N ILE A 86 7.02 -0.20 11.45
CA ILE A 86 6.85 0.30 12.83
C ILE A 86 5.48 0.97 13.02
N ILE A 87 4.98 1.73 12.05
CA ILE A 87 3.65 2.33 12.12
C ILE A 87 2.56 1.27 12.25
N ILE A 88 2.67 0.14 11.55
CA ILE A 88 1.66 -0.92 11.63
C ILE A 88 1.64 -1.54 13.03
N LEU A 89 2.81 -1.81 13.64
CA LEU A 89 2.88 -2.26 15.02
C LEU A 89 2.29 -1.22 15.99
N ALA A 90 2.60 0.07 15.78
CA ALA A 90 2.05 1.16 16.58
C ALA A 90 0.52 1.27 16.46
N ILE A 91 -0.06 0.95 15.29
CA ILE A 91 -1.51 0.90 15.10
C ILE A 91 -2.11 -0.22 15.96
N MET A 92 -1.50 -1.41 16.02
CA MET A 92 -1.99 -2.50 16.87
C MET A 92 -2.04 -2.10 18.35
N PHE A 93 -1.01 -1.42 18.84
CA PHE A 93 -1.02 -0.88 20.20
C PHE A 93 -2.12 0.17 20.43
N LYS A 94 -2.29 1.11 19.50
CA LYS A 94 -3.34 2.15 19.61
C LYS A 94 -4.74 1.55 19.62
N GLU A 95 -4.98 0.53 18.79
CA GLU A 95 -6.26 -0.16 18.78
C GLU A 95 -6.49 -0.93 20.09
N ALA A 96 -5.45 -1.57 20.67
CA ALA A 96 -5.55 -2.24 21.95
C ALA A 96 -5.82 -1.26 23.11
N ILE A 97 -5.22 -0.06 23.06
CA ILE A 97 -5.50 1.02 24.03
C ILE A 97 -6.94 1.51 23.88
N LYS A 98 -7.40 1.73 22.65
CA LYS A 98 -8.76 2.19 22.35
C LYS A 98 -9.84 1.17 22.77
N GLU A 99 -9.49 -0.11 22.76
CA GLU A 99 -10.36 -1.21 23.21
C GLU A 99 -10.22 -1.49 24.75
N ASP A 100 -9.51 -0.63 25.49
CA ASP A 100 -9.21 -0.76 26.93
C ASP A 100 -8.54 -2.10 27.33
N ILE A 101 -7.85 -2.74 26.37
CA ILE A 101 -7.13 -4.00 26.58
C ILE A 101 -5.82 -3.74 27.33
N ILE A 102 -5.12 -2.65 26.94
CA ILE A 102 -3.89 -2.22 27.60
C ILE A 102 -3.97 -0.74 28.00
N PRO A 103 -3.32 -0.31 29.07
CA PRO A 103 -3.30 1.10 29.46
C PRO A 103 -2.37 1.92 28.55
N ALA A 104 -2.67 3.23 28.39
CA ALA A 104 -1.96 4.13 27.49
C ALA A 104 -0.45 4.26 27.80
N HIS A 105 -0.05 4.09 29.07
CA HIS A 105 1.38 4.18 29.47
C HIS A 105 2.24 3.06 28.90
N MET A 106 1.62 1.94 28.43
CA MET A 106 2.32 0.84 27.78
C MET A 106 2.70 1.11 26.32
N TYR A 107 2.38 2.31 25.77
CA TYR A 107 2.67 2.67 24.38
C TYR A 107 4.14 3.06 24.17
N PRO A 108 5.00 2.20 23.59
CA PRO A 108 6.44 2.46 23.52
C PRO A 108 6.84 3.40 22.37
N PHE A 109 5.98 3.57 21.36
CA PHE A 109 6.33 4.24 20.09
C PHE A 109 6.48 5.77 20.21
N SER A 110 6.02 6.39 21.29
CA SER A 110 6.16 7.85 21.53
C SER A 110 7.63 8.30 21.59
N LYS A 111 8.52 7.41 22.02
CA LYS A 111 9.97 7.67 22.14
C LYS A 111 10.75 7.31 20.88
N ILE A 112 10.11 6.76 19.84
CA ILE A 112 10.77 6.32 18.61
C ILE A 112 10.65 7.41 17.54
N LYS A 113 11.80 7.96 17.15
CA LYS A 113 11.88 8.92 16.03
C LYS A 113 12.29 8.19 14.76
N LEU A 114 11.39 8.14 13.77
CA LEU A 114 11.65 7.56 12.45
C LEU A 114 11.82 8.68 11.43
N THR A 115 12.97 8.75 10.82
CA THR A 115 13.26 9.71 9.76
C THR A 115 12.53 9.32 8.48
N ARG A 116 12.05 10.33 7.75
CA ARG A 116 11.50 10.16 6.41
C ARG A 116 12.51 10.71 5.41
N ASN A 117 13.02 9.85 4.54
CA ASN A 117 13.82 10.36 3.43
C ASN A 117 12.89 11.04 2.42
N SER A 118 13.30 12.22 1.96
CA SER A 118 12.70 12.80 0.77
C SER A 118 13.04 11.90 -0.41
N SER A 119 12.04 11.39 -1.12
CA SER A 119 12.29 10.67 -2.36
C SER A 119 12.49 11.66 -3.49
N SER A 120 13.65 11.66 -4.13
CA SER A 120 13.79 12.27 -5.44
C SER A 120 12.99 11.42 -6.43
N ARG A 121 11.95 11.99 -7.01
CA ARG A 121 11.18 11.32 -8.06
C ARG A 121 11.75 11.76 -9.40
N SER A 122 12.22 10.81 -10.18
CA SER A 122 12.50 11.02 -11.59
C SER A 122 11.20 10.95 -12.41
N PHE A 123 11.14 11.70 -13.47
CA PHE A 123 10.04 11.70 -14.43
C PHE A 123 10.61 11.57 -15.84
N LEU A 124 9.83 11.03 -16.76
CA LEU A 124 10.23 10.93 -18.15
C LEU A 124 10.15 12.30 -18.83
N SER A 125 11.16 12.63 -19.63
CA SER A 125 11.12 13.79 -20.50
C SER A 125 10.13 13.58 -21.67
N LYS A 126 9.77 14.65 -22.37
CA LYS A 126 8.91 14.56 -23.56
C LYS A 126 9.52 13.69 -24.64
N GLU A 127 10.83 13.78 -24.83
CA GLU A 127 11.60 13.00 -25.80
C GLU A 127 11.59 11.51 -25.44
N GLN A 128 11.71 11.19 -24.15
CA GLN A 128 11.63 9.80 -23.66
C GLN A 128 10.22 9.21 -23.86
N ILE A 129 9.17 10.00 -23.62
CA ILE A 129 7.77 9.58 -23.90
C ILE A 129 7.57 9.36 -25.39
N GLN A 130 8.11 10.24 -26.25
CA GLN A 130 8.05 10.08 -27.70
C GLN A 130 8.82 8.83 -28.17
N SER A 131 10.00 8.58 -27.61
CA SER A 131 10.76 7.37 -27.90
C SER A 131 9.98 6.10 -27.53
N LEU A 132 9.26 6.12 -26.39
CA LEU A 132 8.42 5.02 -25.96
C LEU A 132 7.26 4.77 -26.94
N LEU A 133 6.62 5.84 -27.45
CA LEU A 133 5.57 5.76 -28.46
C LEU A 133 6.05 5.17 -29.79
N ASN A 134 7.31 5.44 -30.14
CA ASN A 134 7.92 4.98 -31.40
C ASN A 134 8.40 3.52 -31.34
N LEU A 135 8.34 2.85 -30.17
CA LEU A 135 8.68 1.43 -30.06
C LEU A 135 7.70 0.57 -30.84
N ASN A 136 8.21 -0.29 -31.70
CA ASN A 136 7.42 -1.25 -32.43
C ASN A 136 7.35 -2.58 -31.67
N PHE A 137 6.14 -3.00 -31.35
CA PHE A 137 5.85 -4.31 -30.76
C PHE A 137 4.94 -5.10 -31.70
N ALA A 138 4.93 -6.41 -31.51
CA ALA A 138 3.97 -7.26 -32.22
C ALA A 138 2.53 -6.85 -31.83
N PRO A 139 1.61 -6.71 -32.78
CA PRO A 139 0.22 -6.34 -32.51
C PRO A 139 -0.42 -7.28 -31.50
N GLY A 140 -1.13 -6.73 -30.48
CA GLY A 140 -1.77 -7.50 -29.42
C GLY A 140 -0.81 -8.08 -28.37
N SER A 141 0.50 -7.82 -28.47
CA SER A 141 1.45 -8.31 -27.46
C SER A 141 1.29 -7.60 -26.12
N ILE A 142 1.64 -8.31 -25.03
CA ILE A 142 1.63 -7.73 -23.67
C ILE A 142 2.49 -6.46 -23.60
N SER A 143 3.61 -6.41 -24.32
CA SER A 143 4.49 -5.24 -24.37
C SER A 143 3.82 -4.03 -25.03
N GLU A 144 3.08 -4.26 -26.11
CA GLU A 144 2.29 -3.22 -26.77
C GLU A 144 1.21 -2.69 -25.85
N ILE A 145 0.42 -3.57 -25.25
CA ILE A 145 -0.66 -3.22 -24.32
C ILE A 145 -0.09 -2.45 -23.11
N ALA A 146 1.01 -2.90 -22.52
CA ALA A 146 1.64 -2.24 -21.39
C ALA A 146 2.14 -0.84 -21.75
N ARG A 147 2.77 -0.66 -22.92
CA ARG A 147 3.17 0.66 -23.45
C ARG A 147 1.96 1.56 -23.61
N ASP A 148 0.91 1.09 -24.27
CA ASP A 148 -0.28 1.87 -24.57
C ASP A 148 -1.01 2.28 -23.28
N MET A 149 -1.15 1.39 -22.32
CA MET A 149 -1.73 1.70 -21.01
C MET A 149 -0.90 2.75 -20.24
N PHE A 150 0.42 2.62 -20.27
CA PHE A 150 1.32 3.57 -19.59
C PHE A 150 1.23 4.96 -20.23
N VAL A 151 1.32 5.05 -21.55
CA VAL A 151 1.20 6.32 -22.29
C VAL A 151 -0.19 6.90 -22.13
N PHE A 152 -1.24 6.08 -22.25
CA PHE A 152 -2.63 6.52 -22.00
C PHE A 152 -2.76 7.13 -20.62
N SER A 153 -2.19 6.49 -19.57
CA SER A 153 -2.28 7.01 -18.20
C SER A 153 -1.72 8.44 -18.08
N ILE A 154 -0.62 8.74 -18.77
CA ILE A 154 0.01 10.07 -18.77
C ILE A 154 -0.93 11.08 -19.46
N TYR A 155 -1.40 10.78 -20.68
CA TYR A 155 -2.20 11.69 -21.49
C TYR A 155 -3.68 11.76 -21.10
N ALA A 156 -4.12 10.87 -20.19
CA ALA A 156 -5.45 10.89 -19.56
C ALA A 156 -5.42 11.53 -18.16
N GLY A 157 -4.45 12.40 -17.86
CA GLY A 157 -4.37 13.19 -16.63
C GLY A 157 -3.74 12.46 -15.45
N GLY A 158 -2.87 11.49 -15.68
CA GLY A 158 -2.10 10.80 -14.62
C GLY A 158 -2.91 9.73 -13.89
N LEU A 159 -3.73 8.98 -14.59
CA LEU A 159 -4.45 7.82 -14.04
C LEU A 159 -3.48 6.77 -13.51
N ARG A 160 -3.81 6.14 -12.39
CA ARG A 160 -3.03 5.00 -11.91
C ARG A 160 -3.31 3.77 -12.77
N PHE A 161 -2.35 2.85 -12.83
CA PHE A 161 -2.51 1.59 -13.57
C PHE A 161 -3.82 0.87 -13.24
N SER A 162 -4.16 0.72 -11.96
CA SER A 162 -5.42 0.11 -11.54
C SER A 162 -6.66 0.84 -12.05
N ASP A 163 -6.58 2.17 -12.19
CA ASP A 163 -7.71 2.96 -12.68
C ASP A 163 -7.83 2.88 -14.21
N VAL A 164 -6.70 2.67 -14.92
CA VAL A 164 -6.70 2.42 -16.38
C VAL A 164 -7.29 1.04 -16.68
N VAL A 165 -6.89 -0.01 -15.95
CA VAL A 165 -7.43 -1.38 -16.11
C VAL A 165 -8.95 -1.43 -15.89
N ASP A 166 -9.45 -0.64 -14.93
CA ASP A 166 -10.88 -0.59 -14.59
C ASP A 166 -11.69 0.38 -15.48
N LEU A 167 -11.13 0.86 -16.60
CA LEU A 167 -11.88 1.74 -17.51
C LEU A 167 -12.95 0.97 -18.26
N GLN A 168 -14.11 1.59 -18.41
CA GLN A 168 -15.26 1.08 -19.12
C GLN A 168 -15.82 2.16 -20.06
N HIS A 169 -16.61 1.80 -21.07
CA HIS A 169 -17.21 2.73 -22.02
C HIS A 169 -17.96 3.87 -21.34
N GLN A 170 -18.68 3.61 -20.26
CA GLN A 170 -19.43 4.64 -19.50
C GLN A 170 -18.54 5.73 -18.87
N HIS A 171 -17.24 5.51 -18.77
CA HIS A 171 -16.31 6.51 -18.26
C HIS A 171 -15.88 7.54 -19.30
N PHE A 172 -16.25 7.34 -20.58
CA PHE A 172 -15.85 8.20 -21.68
C PHE A 172 -17.03 9.01 -22.20
N ASN A 173 -16.85 10.33 -22.31
CA ASN A 173 -17.69 11.18 -23.15
C ASN A 173 -16.90 11.46 -24.43
N VAL A 174 -17.29 10.81 -25.53
CA VAL A 174 -16.59 10.88 -26.81
C VAL A 174 -16.78 12.27 -27.45
N GLU A 175 -17.99 12.87 -27.36
CA GLU A 175 -18.32 14.18 -27.93
C GLU A 175 -17.45 15.29 -27.32
N GLU A 176 -17.27 15.25 -25.99
CA GLU A 176 -16.44 16.23 -25.29
C GLU A 176 -14.96 15.82 -25.22
N SER A 177 -14.58 14.62 -25.69
CA SER A 177 -13.26 14.01 -25.52
C SER A 177 -12.83 13.97 -24.06
N ARG A 178 -13.75 13.65 -23.15
CA ARG A 178 -13.52 13.64 -21.71
C ARG A 178 -13.62 12.25 -21.11
N ILE A 179 -12.78 12.04 -20.09
CA ILE A 179 -12.89 10.91 -19.17
C ILE A 179 -13.46 11.40 -17.85
N LYS A 180 -14.39 10.63 -17.27
CA LYS A 180 -14.97 10.88 -15.96
C LYS A 180 -15.02 9.57 -15.18
N LYS A 181 -14.21 9.47 -14.13
CA LYS A 181 -14.08 8.23 -13.33
C LYS A 181 -13.86 8.55 -11.87
N VAL A 182 -14.50 7.81 -10.99
CA VAL A 182 -14.16 7.82 -9.56
C VAL A 182 -12.89 6.99 -9.35
N ILE A 183 -11.86 7.61 -8.78
CA ILE A 183 -10.57 6.97 -8.53
C ILE A 183 -10.70 6.00 -7.36
N ARG A 184 -10.37 4.74 -7.59
CA ARG A 184 -10.53 3.66 -6.61
C ARG A 184 -9.79 3.91 -5.29
N LYS A 185 -8.58 4.47 -5.35
CA LYS A 185 -7.74 4.67 -4.16
C LYS A 185 -8.18 5.82 -3.27
N THR A 186 -8.77 6.87 -3.84
CA THR A 186 -9.05 8.14 -3.14
C THR A 186 -10.52 8.50 -3.10
N SER A 187 -11.37 7.73 -3.80
CA SER A 187 -12.80 8.01 -4.01
C SER A 187 -13.09 9.39 -4.59
N GLY A 188 -12.05 10.06 -5.11
CA GLY A 188 -12.18 11.37 -5.76
C GLY A 188 -12.62 11.22 -7.21
N LEU A 189 -13.45 12.15 -7.67
CA LEU A 189 -13.83 12.24 -9.07
C LEU A 189 -12.65 12.76 -9.90
N HIS A 190 -12.21 11.96 -10.88
CA HIS A 190 -11.26 12.37 -11.90
C HIS A 190 -12.03 12.74 -13.17
N GLN A 191 -11.88 13.98 -13.62
CA GLN A 191 -12.44 14.46 -14.85
C GLN A 191 -11.36 15.18 -15.64
N PHE A 192 -11.07 14.70 -16.83
CA PHE A 192 -9.97 15.20 -17.66
C PHE A 192 -10.32 15.20 -19.14
N LYS A 193 -9.93 16.25 -19.87
CA LYS A 193 -10.04 16.31 -21.33
C LYS A 193 -8.84 15.59 -21.95
N MET A 194 -9.08 14.54 -22.69
CA MET A 194 -8.05 13.74 -23.35
C MET A 194 -7.47 14.47 -24.56
N GLY A 195 -6.15 14.40 -24.69
CA GLY A 195 -5.44 14.84 -25.88
C GLY A 195 -5.45 13.77 -26.98
N THR A 196 -5.02 14.15 -28.18
CA THR A 196 -5.01 13.30 -29.39
C THR A 196 -4.34 11.94 -29.16
N VAL A 197 -3.25 11.90 -28.42
CA VAL A 197 -2.52 10.64 -28.15
C VAL A 197 -3.38 9.65 -27.36
N ALA A 198 -4.06 10.12 -26.31
CA ALA A 198 -4.96 9.26 -25.53
C ALA A 198 -6.18 8.82 -26.34
N LEU A 199 -6.74 9.71 -27.17
CA LEU A 199 -7.86 9.37 -28.04
C LEU A 199 -7.48 8.32 -29.10
N ASN A 200 -6.29 8.40 -29.69
CA ASN A 200 -5.81 7.42 -30.66
C ASN A 200 -5.63 6.04 -30.01
N ILE A 201 -5.08 5.98 -28.81
CA ILE A 201 -4.94 4.73 -28.06
C ILE A 201 -6.33 4.17 -27.75
N LEU A 202 -7.25 4.99 -27.26
CA LEU A 202 -8.62 4.55 -26.96
C LEU A 202 -9.32 3.98 -28.21
N ALA A 203 -9.21 4.66 -29.35
CA ALA A 203 -9.82 4.23 -30.60
C ALA A 203 -9.28 2.88 -31.11
N LYS A 204 -8.00 2.56 -30.84
CA LYS A 204 -7.39 1.28 -31.16
C LYS A 204 -8.12 0.15 -30.42
N TYR A 205 -8.28 0.26 -29.10
CA TYR A 205 -8.91 -0.79 -28.28
C TYR A 205 -10.43 -0.83 -28.38
N GLN A 206 -11.09 0.22 -28.82
CA GLN A 206 -12.53 0.20 -29.10
C GLN A 206 -12.86 -0.59 -30.36
N LYS A 207 -11.99 -0.58 -31.38
CA LYS A 207 -12.19 -1.34 -32.62
C LYS A 207 -11.97 -2.84 -32.40
N GLU A 208 -11.03 -3.22 -31.57
CA GLU A 208 -10.75 -4.63 -31.24
C GLU A 208 -11.94 -5.29 -30.52
N ASN A 209 -12.61 -4.57 -29.62
CA ASN A 209 -13.80 -5.07 -28.91
C ASN A 209 -15.11 -5.03 -29.72
N ALA A 210 -15.12 -4.42 -30.88
CA ALA A 210 -16.31 -4.39 -31.76
C ALA A 210 -16.35 -5.58 -32.75
N LEU A 211 -15.35 -6.47 -32.70
CA LEU A 211 -15.21 -7.66 -33.56
C LEU A 211 -15.50 -8.98 -32.80
N GLU A 212 -15.87 -8.91 -31.50
CA GLU A 212 -16.42 -10.02 -30.71
C GLU A 212 -17.95 -9.84 -30.56
#